data_66bea8132e4625f4ff3f0b29bc3d2aa2
#
_entry.id   66bea8132e4625f4ff3f0b29bc3d2aa2
#
_cell.length_a   1.000
_cell.length_b   1.000
_cell.length_c   1.000
_cell.angle_alpha   90.00
_cell.angle_beta   90.00
_cell.angle_gamma   90.00
#
_symmetry.space_group_name_H-M   'P 1'
#
loop_
_entity.id
_entity.type
_entity.pdbx_description
1 polymer ?
#
loop_
_entity_poly.entity_id
_entity_poly.type
_entity_poly.pdbx_seq_one_letter_code
_entity_poly.pdbx_strand_id
1 'polypeptide(L)'
;SSPIQNIGAYGVEFKQFCLYVDCVDLHSGESVRLGNSDCRFGYRDSIFKHDYQNRYAITGIGLRLPKQWSPVLTYGDLTRLSPDTVTPRQVFDAVCHMRRTKLPDPKEYGNAGSFFKNPVITAQEASALFIHYPDAPRYPQTDGQVKLAAGWLIDRCDMKGHRVGGAAVHRHQALVLINEHNATSEDVVKLAHEVRQRVGEKFNVWLEPEVRFIGSVGEVNAVETIA
;
A
#
# COMPACT_ATOMS: atom_id res chain seq x y z
N SER A 1 -1.31 -12.43 0.93
CA SER A 1 -2.50 -12.52 1.78
C SER A 1 -2.62 -11.32 2.72
N SER A 2 -3.81 -11.09 3.26
CA SER A 2 -4.10 -9.95 4.15
C SER A 2 -3.20 -9.90 5.39
N PRO A 3 -2.90 -11.02 6.08
CA PRO A 3 -1.98 -11.03 7.23
C PRO A 3 -0.54 -10.66 6.85
N ILE A 4 -0.02 -11.16 5.73
CA ILE A 4 1.37 -10.87 5.33
C ILE A 4 1.59 -9.37 5.17
N GLN A 5 0.65 -8.70 4.55
CA GLN A 5 0.74 -7.30 4.17
C GLN A 5 0.13 -6.35 5.24
N ASN A 6 -0.48 -6.90 6.31
CA ASN A 6 -1.30 -6.09 7.21
C ASN A 6 -2.12 -5.07 6.41
N ILE A 7 -2.96 -5.58 5.49
CA ILE A 7 -3.66 -4.70 4.54
C ILE A 7 -4.41 -3.59 5.29
N GLY A 8 -4.41 -2.41 4.72
CA GLY A 8 -5.08 -1.26 5.29
C GLY A 8 -5.55 -0.29 4.20
N ALA A 9 -6.74 0.25 4.39
CA ALA A 9 -7.32 1.28 3.54
C ALA A 9 -8.38 2.06 4.32
N TYR A 10 -8.62 3.31 3.91
CA TYR A 10 -9.69 4.14 4.45
C TYR A 10 -9.67 4.30 5.98
N GLY A 11 -8.47 4.36 6.57
CA GLY A 11 -8.29 4.61 8.00
C GLY A 11 -8.29 3.36 8.88
N VAL A 12 -8.41 2.16 8.30
CA VAL A 12 -8.39 0.89 9.04
C VAL A 12 -7.30 -0.05 8.52
N GLU A 13 -6.76 -0.89 9.40
CA GLU A 13 -5.77 -1.92 9.09
C GLU A 13 -6.24 -3.29 9.60
N PHE A 14 -5.81 -4.35 8.94
CA PHE A 14 -6.15 -5.75 9.26
C PHE A 14 -5.84 -6.10 10.72
N LYS A 15 -4.70 -5.64 11.26
CA LYS A 15 -4.28 -5.90 12.65
C LYS A 15 -5.30 -5.48 13.70
N GLN A 16 -6.15 -4.48 13.41
CA GLN A 16 -7.15 -3.99 14.36
C GLN A 16 -8.26 -5.00 14.63
N PHE A 17 -8.50 -5.88 13.66
CA PHE A 17 -9.57 -6.89 13.72
C PHE A 17 -9.05 -8.32 13.78
N CYS A 18 -7.77 -8.56 13.51
CA CYS A 18 -7.16 -9.88 13.55
C CYS A 18 -7.13 -10.41 14.99
N LEU A 19 -7.73 -11.57 15.22
CA LEU A 19 -7.65 -12.30 16.48
C LEU A 19 -6.51 -13.31 16.45
N TYR A 20 -6.42 -14.07 15.35
CA TYR A 20 -5.38 -15.07 15.11
C TYR A 20 -5.19 -15.32 13.60
N VAL A 21 -4.06 -15.94 13.27
CA VAL A 21 -3.75 -16.47 11.96
C VAL A 21 -3.43 -17.96 12.09
N ASP A 22 -4.13 -18.81 11.34
CA ASP A 22 -3.84 -20.23 11.24
C ASP A 22 -2.86 -20.49 10.10
N CYS A 23 -1.84 -21.25 10.38
CA CYS A 23 -0.76 -21.58 9.46
C CYS A 23 -0.45 -23.08 9.50
N VAL A 24 0.18 -23.57 8.43
CA VAL A 24 0.85 -24.86 8.39
C VAL A 24 2.34 -24.61 8.20
N ASP A 25 3.17 -25.19 9.06
CA ASP A 25 4.62 -25.18 8.91
C ASP A 25 4.99 -26.06 7.71
N LEU A 26 5.66 -25.47 6.72
CA LEU A 26 6.00 -26.17 5.46
C LEU A 26 7.10 -27.22 5.61
N HIS A 27 7.84 -27.25 6.72
CA HIS A 27 8.85 -28.24 7.01
C HIS A 27 8.28 -29.45 7.77
N SER A 28 7.47 -29.20 8.81
CA SER A 28 6.94 -30.28 9.66
C SER A 28 5.55 -30.74 9.23
N GLY A 29 4.79 -29.94 8.50
CA GLY A 29 3.37 -30.17 8.19
C GLY A 29 2.42 -29.89 9.38
N GLU A 30 2.96 -29.40 10.51
CA GLU A 30 2.16 -29.12 11.69
C GLU A 30 1.33 -27.83 11.55
N SER A 31 0.12 -27.87 12.09
CA SER A 31 -0.75 -26.69 12.17
C SER A 31 -0.38 -25.82 13.37
N VAL A 32 -0.21 -24.54 13.14
CA VAL A 32 0.15 -23.55 14.16
C VAL A 32 -0.85 -22.41 14.13
N ARG A 33 -1.31 -21.98 15.30
CA ARG A 33 -2.12 -20.75 15.45
C ARG A 33 -1.28 -19.65 16.10
N LEU A 34 -1.16 -18.54 15.39
CA LEU A 34 -0.44 -17.33 15.84
C LEU A 34 -1.46 -16.29 16.32
N GLY A 35 -1.28 -15.76 17.52
CA GLY A 35 -2.04 -14.62 18.00
C GLY A 35 -1.67 -13.33 17.27
N ASN A 36 -2.47 -12.29 17.46
CA ASN A 36 -2.24 -10.99 16.84
C ASN A 36 -0.82 -10.45 17.14
N SER A 37 -0.39 -10.51 18.41
CA SER A 37 0.94 -10.07 18.86
C SER A 37 2.09 -10.83 18.20
N ASP A 38 1.90 -12.14 17.97
CA ASP A 38 2.92 -13.01 17.38
C ASP A 38 3.16 -12.68 15.90
N CYS A 39 2.14 -12.10 15.24
CA CYS A 39 2.22 -11.69 13.85
C CYS A 39 3.06 -10.41 13.63
N ARG A 40 3.41 -9.65 14.67
CA ARG A 40 4.25 -8.43 14.62
C ARG A 40 3.83 -7.47 13.50
N PHE A 41 2.55 -7.18 13.39
CA PHE A 41 2.01 -6.34 12.32
C PHE A 41 2.56 -4.90 12.36
N GLY A 42 3.16 -4.47 11.27
CA GLY A 42 3.58 -3.11 10.97
C GLY A 42 2.86 -2.50 9.77
N TYR A 43 3.29 -1.33 9.33
CA TYR A 43 2.79 -0.73 8.07
C TYR A 43 3.28 -1.53 6.86
N ARG A 44 2.36 -2.18 6.16
CA ARG A 44 2.67 -3.10 5.04
C ARG A 44 3.67 -4.19 5.43
N ASP A 45 3.64 -4.60 6.70
CA ASP A 45 4.62 -5.52 7.27
C ASP A 45 4.02 -6.50 8.28
N SER A 46 4.68 -7.65 8.44
CA SER A 46 4.39 -8.67 9.44
C SER A 46 5.56 -9.65 9.56
N ILE A 47 5.54 -10.51 10.58
CA ILE A 47 6.53 -11.57 10.78
C ILE A 47 6.70 -12.49 9.55
N PHE A 48 5.64 -12.61 8.72
CA PHE A 48 5.67 -13.43 7.50
C PHE A 48 6.57 -12.85 6.39
N LYS A 49 7.06 -11.63 6.52
CA LYS A 49 8.06 -11.03 5.63
C LYS A 49 9.49 -11.14 6.20
N HIS A 50 9.64 -11.62 7.41
CA HIS A 50 10.90 -11.73 8.15
C HIS A 50 11.14 -13.18 8.59
N ASP A 51 11.13 -13.47 9.89
CA ASP A 51 11.48 -14.76 10.47
C ASP A 51 10.67 -15.95 9.92
N TYR A 52 9.44 -15.67 9.44
CA TYR A 52 8.52 -16.69 8.93
C TYR A 52 8.37 -16.67 7.40
N GLN A 53 9.25 -15.95 6.72
CA GLN A 53 9.27 -15.94 5.26
C GLN A 53 9.57 -17.34 4.71
N ASN A 54 8.73 -17.80 3.75
CA ASN A 54 8.82 -19.12 3.12
C ASN A 54 8.70 -20.31 4.09
N ARG A 55 8.36 -20.10 5.36
CA ARG A 55 8.23 -21.16 6.35
C ARG A 55 6.78 -21.63 6.55
N TYR A 56 5.84 -20.71 6.47
CA TYR A 56 4.43 -21.01 6.78
C TYR A 56 3.51 -20.74 5.60
N ALA A 57 2.56 -21.67 5.38
CA ALA A 57 1.39 -21.44 4.55
C ALA A 57 0.23 -20.96 5.43
N ILE A 58 -0.31 -19.79 5.18
CA ILE A 58 -1.48 -19.26 5.90
C ILE A 58 -2.72 -19.95 5.36
N THR A 59 -3.46 -20.63 6.25
CA THR A 59 -4.65 -21.42 5.92
C THR A 59 -5.95 -20.78 6.39
N GLY A 60 -5.90 -19.92 7.42
CA GLY A 60 -7.08 -19.27 7.94
C GLY A 60 -6.79 -18.03 8.75
N ILE A 61 -7.82 -17.25 9.02
CA ILE A 61 -7.77 -16.08 9.90
C ILE A 61 -9.00 -16.03 10.79
N GLY A 62 -8.83 -15.60 12.03
CA GLY A 62 -9.92 -15.22 12.92
C GLY A 62 -10.03 -13.71 13.01
N LEU A 63 -11.24 -13.18 12.81
CA LEU A 63 -11.52 -11.76 12.95
C LEU A 63 -12.44 -11.52 14.16
N ARG A 64 -12.11 -10.47 14.93
CA ARG A 64 -12.99 -9.96 15.98
C ARG A 64 -13.62 -8.67 15.51
N LEU A 65 -14.91 -8.71 15.22
CA LEU A 65 -15.70 -7.55 14.83
C LEU A 65 -16.56 -7.12 16.02
N PRO A 66 -16.47 -5.86 16.48
CA PRO A 66 -17.29 -5.37 17.57
C PRO A 66 -18.77 -5.33 17.14
N LYS A 67 -19.66 -5.75 18.04
CA LYS A 67 -21.12 -5.67 17.79
C LYS A 67 -21.62 -4.21 17.80
N GLN A 68 -21.03 -3.39 18.66
CA GLN A 68 -21.27 -1.95 18.66
C GLN A 68 -20.41 -1.32 17.57
N TRP A 69 -21.05 -0.86 16.52
CA TRP A 69 -20.35 -0.24 15.40
C TRP A 69 -19.98 1.22 15.74
N SER A 70 -18.77 1.62 15.34
CA SER A 70 -18.30 3.00 15.41
C SER A 70 -17.66 3.36 14.06
N PRO A 71 -18.07 4.44 13.39
CA PRO A 71 -17.55 4.80 12.09
C PRO A 71 -16.12 5.33 12.19
N VAL A 72 -15.24 4.87 11.26
CA VAL A 72 -13.92 5.46 11.05
C VAL A 72 -14.01 6.36 9.81
N LEU A 73 -14.03 7.66 10.05
CA LEU A 73 -14.27 8.68 9.02
C LEU A 73 -13.06 9.60 8.77
N THR A 74 -11.86 9.14 9.13
CA THR A 74 -10.64 9.97 9.11
C THR A 74 -9.98 10.10 7.75
N TYR A 75 -10.50 9.43 6.70
CA TYR A 75 -9.83 9.35 5.42
C TYR A 75 -10.66 9.94 4.27
N GLY A 76 -10.02 10.86 3.51
CA GLY A 76 -10.58 11.40 2.26
C GLY A 76 -12.00 11.95 2.41
N ASP A 77 -12.86 11.68 1.44
CA ASP A 77 -14.24 12.18 1.43
C ASP A 77 -15.13 11.60 2.54
N LEU A 78 -14.68 10.57 3.27
CA LEU A 78 -15.39 10.08 4.46
C LEU A 78 -15.46 11.15 5.57
N THR A 79 -14.51 12.06 5.64
CA THR A 79 -14.51 13.17 6.61
C THR A 79 -15.69 14.10 6.49
N ARG A 80 -16.42 14.05 5.37
CA ARG A 80 -17.65 14.85 5.12
C ARG A 80 -18.90 14.21 5.74
N LEU A 81 -18.81 12.95 6.17
CA LEU A 81 -19.92 12.24 6.79
C LEU A 81 -19.98 12.58 8.29
N SER A 82 -21.21 12.71 8.82
CA SER A 82 -21.43 12.99 10.24
C SER A 82 -21.33 11.68 11.04
N PRO A 83 -20.45 11.57 12.05
CA PRO A 83 -20.30 10.36 12.84
C PRO A 83 -21.57 9.97 13.63
N ASP A 84 -22.42 10.96 13.97
CA ASP A 84 -23.62 10.72 14.78
C ASP A 84 -24.79 10.16 13.98
N THR A 85 -24.79 10.35 12.66
CA THR A 85 -25.95 10.00 11.82
C THR A 85 -25.64 9.01 10.70
N VAL A 86 -24.34 8.80 10.39
CA VAL A 86 -23.92 7.91 9.32
C VAL A 86 -24.22 6.45 9.65
N THR A 87 -24.66 5.70 8.66
CA THR A 87 -24.88 4.25 8.76
C THR A 87 -23.72 3.46 8.15
N PRO A 88 -23.52 2.18 8.55
CA PRO A 88 -22.53 1.30 7.92
C PRO A 88 -22.70 1.21 6.40
N ARG A 89 -23.93 1.21 5.92
CA ARG A 89 -24.25 1.16 4.49
C ARG A 89 -23.77 2.41 3.76
N GLN A 90 -23.97 3.59 4.34
CA GLN A 90 -23.51 4.85 3.74
C GLN A 90 -21.98 4.92 3.66
N VAL A 91 -21.26 4.42 4.69
CA VAL A 91 -19.78 4.32 4.64
C VAL A 91 -19.35 3.35 3.55
N PHE A 92 -19.98 2.17 3.46
CA PHE A 92 -19.71 1.19 2.41
C PHE A 92 -19.89 1.80 1.01
N ASP A 93 -21.04 2.46 0.76
CA ASP A 93 -21.37 3.04 -0.54
C ASP A 93 -20.38 4.18 -0.89
N ALA A 94 -20.01 5.02 0.09
CA ALA A 94 -19.02 6.07 -0.09
C ALA A 94 -17.64 5.52 -0.44
N VAL A 95 -17.18 4.46 0.25
CA VAL A 95 -15.91 3.79 -0.08
C VAL A 95 -15.95 3.17 -1.48
N CYS A 96 -17.04 2.49 -1.83
CA CYS A 96 -17.22 1.91 -3.16
C CYS A 96 -17.20 2.98 -4.25
N HIS A 97 -17.86 4.11 -4.02
CA HIS A 97 -17.87 5.26 -4.92
C HIS A 97 -16.46 5.84 -5.12
N MET A 98 -15.73 6.13 -4.01
CA MET A 98 -14.36 6.62 -4.07
C MET A 98 -13.44 5.67 -4.83
N ARG A 99 -13.59 4.36 -4.66
CA ARG A 99 -12.78 3.36 -5.36
C ARG A 99 -13.06 3.39 -6.86
N ARG A 100 -14.32 3.40 -7.27
CA ARG A 100 -14.72 3.43 -8.70
C ARG A 100 -14.28 4.70 -9.41
N THR A 101 -14.28 5.84 -8.70
CA THR A 101 -13.91 7.13 -9.30
C THR A 101 -12.40 7.38 -9.34
N LYS A 102 -11.66 6.83 -8.35
CA LYS A 102 -10.23 7.12 -8.19
C LYS A 102 -9.30 6.01 -8.71
N LEU A 103 -9.76 4.75 -8.74
CA LEU A 103 -8.91 3.63 -9.13
C LEU A 103 -9.32 3.13 -10.53
N PRO A 104 -8.33 2.82 -11.41
CA PRO A 104 -8.63 2.19 -12.69
C PRO A 104 -9.23 0.79 -12.48
N ASP A 105 -10.24 0.44 -13.28
CA ASP A 105 -10.78 -0.92 -13.26
C ASP A 105 -9.72 -1.88 -13.85
N PRO A 106 -9.30 -2.93 -13.11
CA PRO A 106 -8.30 -3.89 -13.61
C PRO A 106 -8.76 -4.68 -14.85
N LYS A 107 -10.07 -4.69 -15.15
CA LYS A 107 -10.60 -5.30 -16.37
C LYS A 107 -10.35 -4.44 -17.61
N GLU A 108 -10.27 -3.12 -17.44
CA GLU A 108 -9.98 -2.17 -18.51
C GLU A 108 -8.48 -1.91 -18.63
N TYR A 109 -7.84 -1.69 -17.50
CA TYR A 109 -6.39 -1.45 -17.41
C TYR A 109 -5.77 -2.40 -16.40
N GLY A 110 -5.06 -3.42 -16.88
CA GLY A 110 -4.33 -4.35 -16.02
C GLY A 110 -3.42 -3.57 -15.05
N ASN A 111 -3.55 -3.82 -13.76
CA ASN A 111 -2.73 -3.16 -12.73
C ASN A 111 -2.67 -4.01 -11.46
N ALA A 112 -1.73 -3.70 -10.58
CA ALA A 112 -1.56 -4.36 -9.29
C ALA A 112 -1.98 -3.47 -8.10
N GLY A 113 -2.81 -2.45 -8.33
CA GLY A 113 -3.19 -1.46 -7.32
C GLY A 113 -2.09 -0.42 -7.11
N SER A 114 -1.93 0.07 -5.87
CA SER A 114 -0.83 0.97 -5.54
C SER A 114 0.50 0.30 -5.78
N PHE A 115 1.34 0.88 -6.64
CA PHE A 115 2.61 0.29 -7.02
C PHE A 115 3.70 0.52 -5.96
N PHE A 116 3.70 1.70 -5.34
CA PHE A 116 4.65 2.06 -4.30
C PHE A 116 3.99 2.19 -2.94
N LYS A 117 4.75 1.90 -1.89
CA LYS A 117 4.38 2.22 -0.52
C LYS A 117 4.42 3.73 -0.30
N ASN A 118 3.63 4.23 0.64
CA ASN A 118 3.82 5.56 1.17
C ASN A 118 5.14 5.58 1.98
N PRO A 119 6.14 6.41 1.61
CA PRO A 119 7.42 6.41 2.29
C PRO A 119 7.29 6.98 3.72
N VAL A 120 8.04 6.39 4.64
CA VAL A 120 8.17 6.86 6.02
C VAL A 120 9.57 7.42 6.16
N ILE A 121 9.67 8.70 6.58
CA ILE A 121 10.91 9.44 6.71
C ILE A 121 11.08 9.96 8.14
N THR A 122 12.30 10.30 8.51
CA THR A 122 12.60 10.88 9.83
C THR A 122 11.98 12.27 9.99
N ALA A 123 11.79 12.72 11.23
CA ALA A 123 11.32 14.07 11.52
C ALA A 123 12.24 15.17 10.94
N GLN A 124 13.55 14.91 10.88
CA GLN A 124 14.53 15.83 10.31
C GLN A 124 14.36 15.97 8.79
N GLU A 125 14.27 14.86 8.06
CA GLU A 125 14.01 14.85 6.62
C GLU A 125 12.66 15.51 6.28
N ALA A 126 11.63 15.20 7.09
CA ALA A 126 10.31 15.79 6.95
C ALA A 126 10.34 17.31 7.13
N SER A 127 11.05 17.80 8.13
CA SER A 127 11.19 19.25 8.38
C SER A 127 11.87 19.96 7.21
N ALA A 128 12.95 19.39 6.66
CA ALA A 128 13.63 19.92 5.50
C ALA A 128 12.71 19.94 4.24
N LEU A 129 11.95 18.87 4.02
CA LEU A 129 11.02 18.78 2.89
C LEU A 129 9.89 19.82 3.00
N PHE A 130 9.33 20.02 4.19
CA PHE A 130 8.19 20.93 4.39
C PHE A 130 8.55 22.42 4.33
N ILE A 131 9.83 22.77 4.42
CA ILE A 131 10.30 24.15 4.13
C ILE A 131 10.03 24.49 2.66
N HIS A 132 10.27 23.55 1.76
CA HIS A 132 10.09 23.77 0.32
C HIS A 132 8.68 23.37 -0.16
N TYR A 133 8.02 22.45 0.54
CA TYR A 133 6.70 21.90 0.16
C TYR A 133 5.74 21.89 1.36
N PRO A 134 5.29 23.07 1.83
CA PRO A 134 4.45 23.17 3.04
C PRO A 134 3.07 22.53 2.87
N ASP A 135 2.59 22.35 1.64
CA ASP A 135 1.32 21.72 1.25
C ASP A 135 1.41 20.18 1.12
N ALA A 136 2.60 19.58 1.29
CA ALA A 136 2.76 18.14 1.20
C ALA A 136 1.93 17.40 2.26
N PRO A 137 1.07 16.43 1.86
CA PRO A 137 0.32 15.62 2.79
C PRO A 137 1.24 14.84 3.72
N ARG A 138 0.97 14.93 5.02
CA ARG A 138 1.79 14.33 6.06
C ARG A 138 0.96 13.59 7.08
N TYR A 139 1.44 12.43 7.49
CA TYR A 139 0.77 11.56 8.46
C TYR A 139 1.78 11.18 9.56
N PRO A 140 1.74 11.87 10.73
CA PRO A 140 2.63 11.56 11.85
C PRO A 140 2.50 10.09 12.27
N GLN A 141 3.64 9.47 12.61
CA GLN A 141 3.73 8.12 13.13
C GLN A 141 4.02 8.16 14.63
N THR A 142 3.77 7.07 15.33
CA THR A 142 3.91 6.98 16.81
C THR A 142 5.35 7.11 17.31
N ASP A 143 6.33 6.86 16.46
CA ASP A 143 7.77 6.89 16.72
C ASP A 143 8.44 8.23 16.35
N GLY A 144 7.64 9.26 16.06
CA GLY A 144 8.12 10.57 15.63
C GLY A 144 8.51 10.67 14.17
N GLN A 145 8.40 9.59 13.40
CA GLN A 145 8.57 9.61 11.96
C GLN A 145 7.33 10.22 11.26
N VAL A 146 7.48 10.51 9.98
CA VAL A 146 6.39 11.06 9.16
C VAL A 146 6.21 10.21 7.91
N LYS A 147 5.00 9.73 7.70
CA LYS A 147 4.62 9.06 6.47
C LYS A 147 4.11 10.10 5.45
N LEU A 148 4.65 10.07 4.24
CA LEU A 148 4.27 10.94 3.12
C LEU A 148 3.31 10.23 2.16
N ALA A 149 2.58 10.99 1.37
CA ALA A 149 1.74 10.45 0.31
C ALA A 149 2.57 10.23 -0.97
N ALA A 150 2.92 8.98 -1.30
CA ALA A 150 3.68 8.65 -2.51
C ALA A 150 2.97 9.15 -3.79
N GLY A 151 1.64 9.05 -3.85
CA GLY A 151 0.88 9.56 -4.98
C GLY A 151 1.02 11.08 -5.19
N TRP A 152 1.14 11.85 -4.12
CA TRP A 152 1.41 13.29 -4.20
C TRP A 152 2.83 13.57 -4.72
N LEU A 153 3.83 12.83 -4.22
CA LEU A 153 5.22 12.98 -4.68
C LEU A 153 5.35 12.71 -6.19
N ILE A 154 4.72 11.63 -6.67
CA ILE A 154 4.71 11.24 -8.08
C ILE A 154 3.96 12.28 -8.92
N ASP A 155 2.84 12.78 -8.44
CA ASP A 155 2.05 13.83 -9.12
C ASP A 155 2.85 15.13 -9.26
N ARG A 156 3.57 15.54 -8.22
CA ARG A 156 4.46 16.72 -8.25
C ARG A 156 5.70 16.57 -9.14
N CYS A 157 5.99 15.35 -9.61
CA CYS A 157 7.00 15.07 -10.64
C CYS A 157 6.41 15.05 -12.06
N ASP A 158 5.14 15.43 -12.24
CA ASP A 158 4.42 15.44 -13.52
C ASP A 158 4.41 14.06 -14.21
N MET A 159 4.40 13.00 -13.41
CA MET A 159 4.47 11.63 -13.94
C MET A 159 3.10 11.05 -14.35
N LYS A 160 1.97 11.68 -14.03
CA LYS A 160 0.65 11.21 -14.49
C LYS A 160 0.58 11.16 -16.00
N GLY A 161 0.21 10.01 -16.56
CA GLY A 161 0.14 9.77 -18.00
C GLY A 161 1.50 9.54 -18.66
N HIS A 162 2.61 9.57 -17.89
CA HIS A 162 3.94 9.22 -18.42
C HIS A 162 3.98 7.74 -18.81
N ARG A 163 4.67 7.42 -19.92
CA ARG A 163 4.66 6.11 -20.55
C ARG A 163 6.07 5.59 -20.81
N VAL A 164 6.22 4.29 -20.67
CA VAL A 164 7.38 3.54 -21.14
C VAL A 164 6.85 2.28 -21.85
N GLY A 165 7.09 2.18 -23.15
CA GLY A 165 6.50 1.10 -23.94
C GLY A 165 4.98 1.05 -23.83
N GLY A 166 4.45 -0.11 -23.40
CA GLY A 166 3.01 -0.30 -23.17
C GLY A 166 2.55 0.04 -21.75
N ALA A 167 3.46 0.36 -20.82
CA ALA A 167 3.14 0.72 -19.44
C ALA A 167 2.94 2.23 -19.28
N ALA A 168 2.06 2.64 -18.37
CA ALA A 168 1.83 4.05 -18.07
C ALA A 168 1.54 4.29 -16.58
N VAL A 169 1.86 5.49 -16.09
CA VAL A 169 1.30 6.01 -14.83
C VAL A 169 -0.13 6.44 -15.08
N HIS A 170 -1.08 5.91 -14.31
CA HIS A 170 -2.50 6.23 -14.53
C HIS A 170 -2.78 7.74 -14.38
N ARG A 171 -3.57 8.30 -15.31
CA ARG A 171 -3.80 9.76 -15.44
C ARG A 171 -4.49 10.40 -14.24
N HIS A 172 -5.32 9.65 -13.51
CA HIS A 172 -6.07 10.16 -12.36
C HIS A 172 -5.55 9.65 -11.02
N GLN A 173 -4.72 8.59 -11.02
CA GLN A 173 -4.14 8.02 -9.82
C GLN A 173 -2.64 7.74 -10.02
N ALA A 174 -1.80 8.70 -9.62
CA ALA A 174 -0.36 8.65 -9.81
C ALA A 174 0.32 7.42 -9.18
N LEU A 175 -0.30 6.83 -8.15
CA LEU A 175 0.24 5.68 -7.44
C LEU A 175 0.01 4.35 -8.17
N VAL A 176 -0.77 4.33 -9.25
CA VAL A 176 -1.11 3.11 -10.00
C VAL A 176 -0.41 3.11 -11.35
N LEU A 177 0.44 2.11 -11.57
CA LEU A 177 1.01 1.80 -12.88
C LEU A 177 0.07 0.83 -13.59
N ILE A 178 -0.21 1.10 -14.85
CA ILE A 178 -1.17 0.34 -15.67
C ILE A 178 -0.51 -0.27 -16.90
N ASN A 179 -1.02 -1.42 -17.31
CA ASN A 179 -0.80 -1.92 -18.66
C ASN A 179 -1.82 -1.22 -19.59
N GLU A 180 -1.36 -0.21 -20.30
CA GLU A 180 -2.23 0.56 -21.22
C GLU A 180 -2.26 -0.06 -22.62
N HIS A 181 -1.13 -0.63 -23.08
CA HIS A 181 -1.02 -1.20 -24.43
C HIS A 181 -0.04 -2.39 -24.47
N ASN A 182 -0.48 -3.56 -24.04
CA ASN A 182 0.33 -4.79 -24.09
C ASN A 182 1.74 -4.62 -23.49
N ALA A 183 1.81 -3.98 -22.33
CA ALA A 183 3.07 -3.75 -21.63
C ALA A 183 3.80 -5.05 -21.32
N THR A 184 5.09 -5.06 -21.54
CA THR A 184 6.00 -6.10 -21.06
C THR A 184 6.37 -5.87 -19.59
N SER A 185 6.89 -6.89 -18.92
CA SER A 185 7.44 -6.72 -17.56
C SER A 185 8.59 -5.71 -17.54
N GLU A 186 9.39 -5.66 -18.61
CA GLU A 186 10.49 -4.70 -18.76
C GLU A 186 9.99 -3.26 -18.85
N ASP A 187 8.89 -3.01 -19.57
CA ASP A 187 8.26 -1.69 -19.64
C ASP A 187 7.82 -1.21 -18.24
N VAL A 188 7.22 -2.12 -17.46
CA VAL A 188 6.77 -1.80 -16.09
C VAL A 188 7.95 -1.52 -15.18
N VAL A 189 9.02 -2.32 -15.27
CA VAL A 189 10.25 -2.11 -14.47
C VAL A 189 10.90 -0.77 -14.82
N LYS A 190 11.07 -0.45 -16.10
CA LYS A 190 11.62 0.83 -16.56
C LYS A 190 10.77 2.01 -16.10
N LEU A 191 9.46 1.92 -16.24
CA LEU A 191 8.55 2.95 -15.76
C LEU A 191 8.66 3.16 -14.26
N ALA A 192 8.71 2.08 -13.48
CA ALA A 192 8.86 2.14 -12.03
C ALA A 192 10.21 2.75 -11.62
N HIS A 193 11.30 2.40 -12.32
CA HIS A 193 12.61 3.02 -12.17
C HIS A 193 12.54 4.53 -12.40
N GLU A 194 11.98 4.98 -13.54
CA GLU A 194 11.87 6.40 -13.86
C GLU A 194 11.05 7.18 -12.82
N VAL A 195 9.93 6.61 -12.34
CA VAL A 195 9.14 7.21 -11.26
C VAL A 195 9.97 7.36 -9.99
N ARG A 196 10.70 6.31 -9.61
CA ARG A 196 11.54 6.29 -8.41
C ARG A 196 12.67 7.32 -8.50
N GLN A 197 13.34 7.41 -9.66
CA GLN A 197 14.41 8.37 -9.91
C GLN A 197 13.91 9.81 -9.85
N ARG A 198 12.81 10.14 -10.54
CA ARG A 198 12.23 11.49 -10.54
C ARG A 198 11.84 11.97 -9.14
N VAL A 199 11.25 11.07 -8.33
CA VAL A 199 10.90 11.38 -6.94
C VAL A 199 12.16 11.52 -6.08
N GLY A 200 13.13 10.61 -6.23
CA GLY A 200 14.42 10.66 -5.53
C GLY A 200 15.19 11.95 -5.78
N GLU A 201 15.35 12.32 -7.04
CA GLU A 201 16.06 13.54 -7.46
C GLU A 201 15.36 14.82 -6.95
N LYS A 202 14.02 14.86 -6.98
CA LYS A 202 13.28 16.07 -6.62
C LYS A 202 13.11 16.26 -5.12
N PHE A 203 12.89 15.18 -4.37
CA PHE A 203 12.50 15.24 -2.96
C PHE A 203 13.52 14.60 -2.01
N ASN A 204 14.56 13.97 -2.53
CA ASN A 204 15.48 13.11 -1.76
C ASN A 204 14.75 12.01 -0.98
N VAL A 205 13.65 11.49 -1.56
CA VAL A 205 12.80 10.42 -1.00
C VAL A 205 12.73 9.28 -2.00
N TRP A 206 13.24 8.11 -1.63
CA TRP A 206 13.30 6.95 -2.51
C TRP A 206 12.12 6.02 -2.28
N LEU A 207 11.26 5.88 -3.30
CA LEU A 207 10.06 5.05 -3.22
C LEU A 207 10.41 3.57 -3.25
N GLU A 208 9.69 2.77 -2.46
CA GLU A 208 9.78 1.32 -2.45
C GLU A 208 8.51 0.70 -3.07
N PRO A 209 8.66 -0.30 -3.96
CA PRO A 209 7.49 -1.03 -4.47
C PRO A 209 6.71 -1.73 -3.35
N GLU A 210 5.39 -1.65 -3.41
CA GLU A 210 4.48 -2.50 -2.63
C GLU A 210 4.20 -3.81 -3.37
N VAL A 211 4.26 -3.79 -4.70
CA VAL A 211 4.10 -4.96 -5.56
C VAL A 211 5.31 -5.88 -5.48
N ARG A 212 5.05 -7.18 -5.63
CA ARG A 212 6.10 -8.20 -5.66
C ARG A 212 6.52 -8.47 -7.09
N PHE A 213 7.82 -8.61 -7.31
CA PHE A 213 8.38 -9.01 -8.60
C PHE A 213 8.72 -10.50 -8.58
N ILE A 214 8.18 -11.24 -9.53
CA ILE A 214 8.37 -12.67 -9.66
C ILE A 214 9.23 -12.93 -10.90
N GLY A 215 10.43 -13.41 -10.69
CA GLY A 215 11.34 -13.84 -11.76
C GLY A 215 11.16 -15.33 -12.09
N SER A 216 11.99 -15.84 -12.97
CA SER A 216 11.95 -17.24 -13.45
C SER A 216 12.20 -18.29 -12.36
N VAL A 217 12.91 -17.91 -11.30
CA VAL A 217 13.28 -18.82 -10.19
C VAL A 217 12.61 -18.45 -8.86
N GLY A 218 11.69 -17.48 -8.85
CA GLY A 218 10.96 -17.03 -7.66
C GLY A 218 10.91 -15.53 -7.51
N GLU A 219 10.59 -15.05 -6.30
CA GLU A 219 10.54 -13.63 -6.00
C GLU A 219 11.93 -12.99 -6.03
N VAL A 220 12.04 -11.84 -6.67
CA VAL A 220 13.26 -11.03 -6.73
C VAL A 220 13.10 -9.76 -5.89
N ASN A 221 14.24 -9.16 -5.49
CA ASN A 221 14.21 -7.90 -4.74
C ASN A 221 13.69 -6.76 -5.62
N ALA A 222 12.49 -6.29 -5.30
CA ALA A 222 11.81 -5.28 -6.08
C ALA A 222 12.55 -3.93 -6.07
N VAL A 223 13.20 -3.55 -4.96
CA VAL A 223 13.97 -2.31 -4.85
C VAL A 223 15.22 -2.37 -5.73
N GLU A 224 15.97 -3.47 -5.68
CA GLU A 224 17.16 -3.65 -6.52
C GLU A 224 16.81 -3.71 -8.02
N THR A 225 15.65 -4.27 -8.35
CA THR A 225 15.20 -4.39 -9.74
C THR A 225 14.88 -3.03 -10.37
N ILE A 226 14.49 -2.04 -9.56
CA ILE A 226 14.16 -0.67 -10.02
C ILE A 226 15.15 0.38 -9.49
N ALA A 227 16.30 -0.03 -8.98
CA ALA A 227 17.31 0.89 -8.44
C ALA A 227 17.99 1.75 -9.53
#